data_d27e4c51a15ceb9e48e4d31a4aad3713
#
_entry.id   d27e4c51a15ceb9e48e4d31a4aad3713
#
_cell.length_a   1.000
_cell.length_b   1.000
_cell.length_c   1.000
_cell.angle_alpha   90.00
_cell.angle_beta   90.00
_cell.angle_gamma   90.00
#
_symmetry.space_group_name_H-M   'P 1'
#
loop_
_entity.id
_entity.type
_entity.pdbx_description
1 polymer ?
#
loop_
_entity_poly.entity_id
_entity_poly.type
_entity_poly.pdbx_seq_one_letter_code
_entity_poly.pdbx_strand_id
1 'polypeptide(L)'
;MIAIIIKWVVVFLAVMNFGYMAFDGGRALVTGDYIRPKSGEHAGQLGPWTKIVTKAGIKPESTAMKVIFLIWGLTGLAITIAFILNFHWATKGLIIINILSLWYLIPGTISSTLQIVLLLVRKSLG
;
A
#
# COMPACT_ATOMS: atom_id res chain seq x y z
N MET A 1 1.40 15.30 -21.92
CA MET A 1 0.10 14.63 -21.86
C MET A 1 0.18 13.25 -21.19
N ILE A 2 1.00 12.33 -21.74
CA ILE A 2 1.13 10.97 -21.18
C ILE A 2 1.64 11.02 -19.74
N ALA A 3 2.62 11.87 -19.42
CA ALA A 3 3.15 11.98 -18.06
C ALA A 3 2.10 12.42 -17.06
N ILE A 4 1.16 13.28 -17.46
CA ILE A 4 0.06 13.72 -16.59
C ILE A 4 -0.92 12.57 -16.33
N ILE A 5 -1.23 11.80 -17.37
CA ILE A 5 -2.11 10.63 -17.24
C ILE A 5 -1.48 9.61 -16.29
N ILE A 6 -0.19 9.33 -16.47
CA ILE A 6 0.55 8.40 -15.62
C ILE A 6 0.53 8.88 -14.16
N LYS A 7 0.75 10.19 -13.93
CA LYS A 7 0.70 10.76 -12.58
C LYS A 7 -0.61 10.41 -11.87
N TRP A 8 -1.73 10.64 -12.53
CA TRP A 8 -3.04 10.44 -11.90
C TRP A 8 -3.41 8.97 -11.75
N VAL A 9 -2.94 8.11 -12.65
CA VAL A 9 -3.09 6.66 -12.48
C VAL A 9 -2.31 6.20 -11.24
N VAL A 10 -1.08 6.69 -11.07
CA VAL A 10 -0.27 6.37 -9.88
C VAL A 10 -0.97 6.86 -8.62
N VAL A 11 -1.51 8.08 -8.63
CA VAL A 11 -2.24 8.62 -7.48
C VAL A 11 -3.43 7.74 -7.13
N PHE A 12 -4.22 7.32 -8.14
CA PHE A 12 -5.35 6.44 -7.90
C PHE A 12 -4.92 5.12 -7.25
N LEU A 13 -3.89 4.47 -7.80
CA LEU A 13 -3.39 3.21 -7.26
C LEU A 13 -2.84 3.38 -5.83
N ALA A 14 -2.12 4.47 -5.59
CA ALA A 14 -1.55 4.75 -4.27
C ALA A 14 -2.65 5.00 -3.24
N VAL A 15 -3.64 5.81 -3.58
CA VAL A 15 -4.75 6.10 -2.66
C VAL A 15 -5.52 4.82 -2.34
N MET A 16 -5.79 3.99 -3.34
CA MET A 16 -6.49 2.73 -3.12
C MET A 16 -5.69 1.79 -2.22
N ASN A 17 -4.40 1.62 -2.51
CA ASN A 17 -3.56 0.69 -1.75
C ASN A 17 -3.28 1.18 -0.33
N PHE A 18 -2.74 2.38 -0.19
CA PHE A 18 -2.36 2.91 1.11
C PHE A 18 -3.58 3.33 1.93
N GLY A 19 -4.61 3.84 1.26
CA GLY A 19 -5.88 4.15 1.92
C GLY A 19 -6.53 2.92 2.51
N TYR A 20 -6.54 1.82 1.76
CA TYR A 20 -7.07 0.55 2.27
C TYR A 20 -6.27 0.04 3.47
N MET A 21 -4.94 0.10 3.40
CA MET A 21 -4.10 -0.32 4.52
C MET A 21 -4.36 0.52 5.77
N ALA A 22 -4.43 1.84 5.62
CA ALA A 22 -4.70 2.75 6.74
C ALA A 22 -6.10 2.49 7.32
N PHE A 23 -7.09 2.32 6.46
CA PHE A 23 -8.47 2.05 6.88
C PHE A 23 -8.56 0.71 7.61
N ASP A 24 -7.99 -0.35 7.01
CA ASP A 24 -8.06 -1.69 7.58
C ASP A 24 -7.31 -1.76 8.91
N GLY A 25 -6.12 -1.17 8.98
CA GLY A 25 -5.35 -1.11 10.21
C GLY A 25 -6.05 -0.32 11.30
N GLY A 26 -6.58 0.85 10.96
CA GLY A 26 -7.33 1.68 11.92
C GLY A 26 -8.60 0.98 12.40
N ARG A 27 -9.34 0.37 11.48
CA ARG A 27 -10.53 -0.41 11.83
C ARG A 27 -10.19 -1.60 12.73
N ALA A 28 -9.09 -2.30 12.41
CA ALA A 28 -8.66 -3.43 13.22
C ALA A 28 -8.28 -3.03 14.64
N LEU A 29 -7.68 -1.86 14.82
CA LEU A 29 -7.36 -1.35 16.15
C LEU A 29 -8.61 -0.99 16.95
N VAL A 30 -9.65 -0.48 16.29
CA VAL A 30 -10.91 -0.09 16.94
C VAL A 30 -11.81 -1.28 17.19
N THR A 31 -11.97 -2.16 16.19
CA THR A 31 -12.92 -3.29 16.28
C THR A 31 -12.29 -4.59 16.73
N GLY A 32 -10.95 -4.65 16.72
CA GLY A 32 -10.19 -5.84 17.13
C GLY A 32 -9.82 -6.79 16.00
N ASP A 33 -10.28 -6.55 14.77
CA ASP A 33 -9.96 -7.46 13.67
C ASP A 33 -9.92 -6.75 12.32
N TYR A 34 -9.15 -7.33 11.39
CA TYR A 34 -9.06 -6.91 10.00
C TYR A 34 -10.36 -7.24 9.25
N ILE A 35 -10.50 -6.63 8.07
CA ILE A 35 -11.54 -7.00 7.12
C ILE A 35 -11.18 -8.37 6.52
N ARG A 36 -12.12 -9.33 6.61
CA ARG A 36 -11.93 -10.68 6.06
C ARG A 36 -13.02 -10.98 5.05
N PRO A 37 -12.76 -11.82 4.05
CA PRO A 37 -13.83 -12.28 3.17
C PRO A 37 -14.91 -13.00 3.98
N LYS A 38 -16.17 -12.70 3.70
CA LYS A 38 -17.30 -13.31 4.40
C LYS A 38 -17.81 -14.59 3.76
N SER A 39 -17.42 -14.82 2.50
CA SER A 39 -17.87 -15.98 1.74
C SER A 39 -16.78 -16.40 0.77
N GLY A 40 -16.94 -17.60 0.19
CA GLY A 40 -16.02 -18.15 -0.77
C GLY A 40 -14.94 -19.01 -0.14
N GLU A 41 -13.96 -19.39 -0.97
CA GLU A 41 -12.91 -20.33 -0.60
C GLU A 41 -12.00 -19.79 0.51
N HIS A 42 -11.84 -18.45 0.59
CA HIS A 42 -10.97 -17.81 1.56
C HIS A 42 -11.74 -17.13 2.69
N ALA A 43 -12.98 -17.54 2.95
CA ALA A 43 -13.81 -16.94 4.00
C ALA A 43 -13.10 -16.99 5.35
N GLY A 44 -13.06 -15.87 6.04
CA GLY A 44 -12.44 -15.74 7.35
C GLY A 44 -10.91 -15.69 7.35
N GLN A 45 -10.28 -15.79 6.19
CA GLN A 45 -8.81 -15.76 6.08
C GLN A 45 -8.30 -14.36 5.80
N LEU A 46 -7.14 -14.04 6.32
CA LEU A 46 -6.38 -12.86 5.91
C LEU A 46 -5.62 -13.17 4.62
N GLY A 47 -5.09 -12.16 3.95
CA GLY A 47 -4.40 -12.35 2.69
C GLY A 47 -3.06 -13.08 2.80
N PRO A 48 -2.43 -13.40 1.65
CA PRO A 48 -1.14 -14.12 1.64
C PRO A 48 0.00 -13.39 2.33
N TRP A 49 -0.13 -12.08 2.54
CA TRP A 49 0.89 -11.28 3.24
C TRP A 49 1.17 -11.82 4.64
N THR A 50 0.21 -12.53 5.25
CA THR A 50 0.37 -13.09 6.60
C THR A 50 1.51 -14.10 6.67
N LYS A 51 1.76 -14.83 5.58
CA LYS A 51 2.86 -15.81 5.53
C LYS A 51 4.22 -15.12 5.63
N ILE A 52 4.36 -13.96 5.00
CA ILE A 52 5.62 -13.21 5.00
C ILE A 52 5.90 -12.64 6.39
N VAL A 53 4.90 -11.97 6.99
CA VAL A 53 5.10 -11.35 8.31
C VAL A 53 5.31 -12.40 9.39
N THR A 54 4.66 -13.56 9.27
CA THR A 54 4.87 -14.67 10.21
C THR A 54 6.31 -15.18 10.16
N LYS A 55 6.88 -15.28 8.95
CA LYS A 55 8.29 -15.68 8.79
C LYS A 55 9.24 -14.64 9.40
N ALA A 56 8.84 -13.37 9.41
CA ALA A 56 9.63 -12.31 10.03
C ALA A 56 9.47 -12.25 11.55
N GLY A 57 8.64 -13.12 12.12
CA GLY A 57 8.43 -13.20 13.57
C GLY A 57 7.31 -12.29 14.08
N ILE A 58 6.50 -11.74 13.19
CA ILE A 58 5.39 -10.87 13.56
C ILE A 58 4.08 -11.64 13.41
N LYS A 59 3.25 -11.62 14.45
CA LYS A 59 1.93 -12.24 14.39
C LYS A 59 0.99 -11.33 13.60
N PRO A 60 0.32 -11.84 12.54
CA PRO A 60 -0.55 -10.99 11.70
C PRO A 60 -1.68 -10.31 12.46
N GLU A 61 -2.19 -10.94 13.51
CA GLU A 61 -3.31 -10.41 14.28
C GLU A 61 -2.88 -9.61 15.50
N SER A 62 -1.57 -9.41 15.68
CA SER A 62 -1.06 -8.64 16.82
C SER A 62 -1.39 -7.15 16.68
N THR A 63 -1.45 -6.45 17.81
CA THR A 63 -1.64 -5.00 17.82
C THR A 63 -0.50 -4.30 17.07
N ALA A 64 0.73 -4.82 17.21
CA ALA A 64 1.88 -4.28 16.48
C ALA A 64 1.65 -4.29 14.96
N MET A 65 1.11 -5.41 14.42
CA MET A 65 0.85 -5.49 13.00
C MET A 65 -0.26 -4.54 12.55
N LYS A 66 -1.30 -4.37 13.35
CA LYS A 66 -2.38 -3.43 13.07
C LYS A 66 -1.86 -1.99 13.05
N VAL A 67 -0.97 -1.64 13.97
CA VAL A 67 -0.32 -0.33 13.99
C VAL A 67 0.56 -0.15 12.76
N ILE A 68 1.28 -1.19 12.34
CA ILE A 68 2.10 -1.16 11.13
C ILE A 68 1.23 -0.84 9.91
N PHE A 69 0.09 -1.51 9.75
CA PHE A 69 -0.83 -1.21 8.64
C PHE A 69 -1.29 0.25 8.65
N LEU A 70 -1.69 0.73 9.81
CA LEU A 70 -2.17 2.12 9.92
C LEU A 70 -1.06 3.11 9.57
N ILE A 71 0.11 2.97 10.18
CA ILE A 71 1.23 3.88 9.97
C ILE A 71 1.74 3.78 8.53
N TRP A 72 1.85 2.57 7.99
CA TRP A 72 2.30 2.35 6.63
C TRP A 72 1.37 3.02 5.63
N GLY A 73 0.05 2.81 5.79
CA GLY A 73 -0.93 3.44 4.93
C GLY A 73 -0.91 4.96 5.02
N LEU A 74 -0.83 5.51 6.24
CA LEU A 74 -0.77 6.96 6.45
C LEU A 74 0.50 7.55 5.85
N THR A 75 1.64 6.87 6.01
CA THR A 75 2.91 7.31 5.42
C THR A 75 2.81 7.32 3.89
N GLY A 76 2.28 6.26 3.30
CA GLY A 76 2.09 6.18 1.86
C GLY A 76 1.16 7.27 1.34
N LEU A 77 0.08 7.56 2.06
CA LEU A 77 -0.84 8.64 1.69
C LEU A 77 -0.17 10.00 1.78
N ALA A 78 0.65 10.24 2.83
CA ALA A 78 1.37 11.50 2.98
C ALA A 78 2.35 11.71 1.81
N ILE A 79 3.09 10.67 1.42
CA ILE A 79 4.00 10.74 0.28
C ILE A 79 3.22 10.98 -1.01
N THR A 80 2.05 10.36 -1.16
CA THR A 80 1.18 10.56 -2.32
C THR A 80 0.71 12.01 -2.41
N ILE A 81 0.35 12.63 -1.28
CA ILE A 81 -0.03 14.04 -1.25
C ILE A 81 1.16 14.91 -1.70
N ALA A 82 2.36 14.61 -1.20
CA ALA A 82 3.57 15.32 -1.62
C ALA A 82 3.81 15.18 -3.12
N PHE A 83 3.53 13.99 -3.67
CA PHE A 83 3.64 13.74 -5.11
C PHE A 83 2.61 14.57 -5.90
N ILE A 84 1.38 14.67 -5.43
CA ILE A 84 0.35 15.52 -6.04
C ILE A 84 0.80 16.99 -6.06
N LEU A 85 1.43 17.44 -4.98
CA LEU A 85 1.91 18.81 -4.83
C LEU A 85 3.25 19.07 -5.54
N ASN A 86 3.80 18.07 -6.21
CA ASN A 86 5.03 18.18 -7.02
C ASN A 86 6.30 18.43 -6.21
N PHE A 87 6.38 17.94 -4.97
CA PHE A 87 7.63 17.96 -4.23
C PHE A 87 8.67 17.12 -4.97
N HIS A 88 9.90 17.63 -5.08
CA HIS A 88 10.94 17.00 -5.88
C HIS A 88 11.37 15.61 -5.38
N TRP A 89 11.24 15.36 -4.07
CA TRP A 89 11.60 14.07 -3.48
C TRP A 89 10.47 13.03 -3.58
N ALA A 90 9.25 13.47 -3.93
CA ALA A 90 8.06 12.63 -3.80
C ALA A 90 8.06 11.44 -4.75
N THR A 91 8.56 11.61 -5.99
CA THR A 91 8.64 10.49 -6.95
C THR A 91 9.54 9.39 -6.40
N LYS A 92 10.73 9.78 -5.91
CA LYS A 92 11.66 8.83 -5.29
C LYS A 92 11.05 8.20 -4.04
N GLY A 93 10.39 9.00 -3.21
CA GLY A 93 9.70 8.51 -2.02
C GLY A 93 8.64 7.47 -2.33
N LEU A 94 7.82 7.71 -3.36
CA LEU A 94 6.81 6.73 -3.79
C LEU A 94 7.45 5.45 -4.30
N ILE A 95 8.52 5.53 -5.08
CA ILE A 95 9.22 4.34 -5.57
C ILE A 95 9.72 3.53 -4.39
N ILE A 96 10.35 4.17 -3.41
CA ILE A 96 10.90 3.49 -2.24
C ILE A 96 9.80 2.81 -1.43
N ILE A 97 8.72 3.54 -1.11
CA ILE A 97 7.66 2.94 -0.29
C ILE A 97 6.92 1.82 -1.03
N ASN A 98 6.81 1.91 -2.35
CA ASN A 98 6.21 0.84 -3.13
C ASN A 98 7.09 -0.40 -3.17
N ILE A 99 8.42 -0.25 -3.28
CA ILE A 99 9.33 -1.38 -3.16
C ILE A 99 9.16 -2.06 -1.81
N LEU A 100 9.10 -1.26 -0.73
CA LEU A 100 8.93 -1.76 0.62
C LEU A 100 7.54 -2.34 0.86
N SER A 101 6.56 -2.06 0.00
CA SER A 101 5.19 -2.57 0.11
C SER A 101 4.94 -3.86 -0.64
N LEU A 102 5.94 -4.40 -1.33
CA LEU A 102 5.76 -5.64 -2.10
C LEU A 102 5.42 -6.85 -1.22
N TRP A 103 5.71 -6.77 0.08
CA TRP A 103 5.35 -7.84 1.03
C TRP A 103 3.85 -7.95 1.24
N TYR A 104 3.09 -6.90 0.97
CA TYR A 104 1.63 -6.92 1.11
C TYR A 104 1.03 -7.64 -0.10
N LEU A 105 1.20 -8.96 -0.12
CA LEU A 105 0.79 -9.81 -1.23
C LEU A 105 -0.71 -9.73 -1.42
N ILE A 106 -1.02 -9.71 -2.45
CA ILE A 106 -1.74 -9.54 -3.69
C ILE A 106 -2.04 -8.08 -3.94
N PRO A 107 -2.82 -7.35 -3.05
CA PRO A 107 -3.15 -5.95 -3.40
C PRO A 107 -1.92 -5.07 -3.45
N GLY A 108 -1.03 -5.19 -2.46
CA GLY A 108 0.17 -4.38 -2.42
C GLY A 108 1.16 -4.72 -3.52
N THR A 109 1.34 -6.01 -3.80
CA THR A 109 2.27 -6.45 -4.84
C THR A 109 1.84 -5.95 -6.22
N ILE A 110 0.57 -6.11 -6.57
CA ILE A 110 0.06 -5.67 -7.87
C ILE A 110 0.11 -4.16 -7.98
N SER A 111 -0.44 -3.45 -7.00
CA SER A 111 -0.49 -1.99 -7.01
C SER A 111 0.90 -1.39 -7.02
N SER A 112 1.80 -1.88 -6.16
CA SER A 112 3.16 -1.34 -6.05
C SER A 112 3.97 -1.59 -7.30
N THR A 113 3.87 -2.78 -7.90
CA THR A 113 4.58 -3.09 -9.14
C THR A 113 4.13 -2.15 -10.25
N LEU A 114 2.82 -1.97 -10.42
CA LEU A 114 2.29 -1.05 -11.43
C LEU A 114 2.76 0.38 -11.18
N GLN A 115 2.73 0.84 -9.94
CA GLN A 115 3.18 2.19 -9.60
C GLN A 115 4.66 2.37 -9.90
N ILE A 116 5.51 1.40 -9.53
CA ILE A 116 6.95 1.47 -9.77
C ILE A 116 7.22 1.58 -11.27
N VAL A 117 6.60 0.71 -12.07
CA VAL A 117 6.77 0.74 -13.53
C VAL A 117 6.32 2.08 -14.10
N LEU A 118 5.15 2.56 -13.70
CA LEU A 118 4.60 3.82 -14.20
C LEU A 118 5.46 5.01 -13.80
N LEU A 119 5.98 5.02 -12.57
CA LEU A 119 6.84 6.10 -12.10
C LEU A 119 8.17 6.14 -12.85
N LEU A 120 8.75 4.97 -13.14
CA LEU A 120 9.97 4.88 -13.92
C LEU A 120 9.75 5.33 -15.36
N VAL A 121 8.62 4.95 -15.97
CA VAL A 121 8.25 5.41 -17.32
C VAL A 121 8.09 6.93 -17.32
N ARG A 122 7.36 7.47 -16.35
CA ARG A 122 7.13 8.91 -16.25
C ARG A 122 8.45 9.67 -16.11
N LYS A 123 9.35 9.15 -15.30
CA LYS A 123 10.67 9.76 -15.10
C LYS A 123 11.47 9.79 -16.39
N SER A 124 11.38 8.74 -17.23
CA SER A 124 12.08 8.70 -18.50
C SER A 124 11.47 9.66 -19.54
N LEU A 125 10.19 9.99 -19.41
CA LEU A 125 9.52 10.95 -20.29
C LEU A 125 9.84 12.40 -19.97
N GLY A 126 10.14 12.66 -18.73
CA GLY A 126 10.35 14.00 -18.25
C GLY A 126 11.75 14.31 -17.86
#